data_3db5044541da04ad19f3a15bb0fe27e0
#
_entry.id   3db5044541da04ad19f3a15bb0fe27e0
#
_cell.length_a   1.000
_cell.length_b   1.000
_cell.length_c   1.000
_cell.angle_alpha   90.00
_cell.angle_beta   90.00
_cell.angle_gamma   90.00
#
_symmetry.space_group_name_H-M   'P 1'
#
loop_
_entity.id
_entity.type
_entity.pdbx_description
1 polymer ?
#
loop_
_entity_poly.entity_id
_entity_poly.type
_entity_poly.pdbx_seq_one_letter_code
_entity_poly.pdbx_strand_id
1 'polypeptide(L)'
;MPTIPSLSEGDVTIRPIRARDARPLERELVDNRGWLRQWEATNPHGPLSFDVRSNIRSLQANARAGLGLPFAMDYMGEFAGQLNVSSISYGSLGCATIGYWIAERFAGHNVTPISVALATDHCFFGLGLHRMEICIRPENEPSLRVVQKLGFRYEGLRRRYIHINGDWRDHFCFALTVDELPQGVLRRWKDGLAPEADADIPAADRAKAAIPLRTIPRR
;
A
#
# COMPACT_ATOMS: atom_id res chain seq x y z
N MET A 1 -17.13 13.51 11.70
CA MET A 1 -15.97 12.80 11.17
C MET A 1 -16.13 12.68 9.66
N PRO A 2 -15.10 12.91 8.85
CA PRO A 2 -15.24 12.74 7.42
C PRO A 2 -15.57 11.28 7.09
N THR A 3 -16.63 11.10 6.31
CA THR A 3 -17.00 9.79 5.81
C THR A 3 -15.96 9.37 4.76
N ILE A 4 -15.40 8.18 4.87
CA ILE A 4 -14.49 7.65 3.83
C ILE A 4 -15.32 7.47 2.54
N PRO A 5 -14.99 8.14 1.43
CA PRO A 5 -15.77 8.04 0.20
C PRO A 5 -15.53 6.73 -0.54
N SER A 6 -16.44 6.37 -1.43
CA SER A 6 -16.14 5.46 -2.53
C SER A 6 -15.62 6.28 -3.71
N LEU A 7 -14.52 5.84 -4.31
CA LEU A 7 -13.86 6.51 -5.42
C LEU A 7 -13.71 5.52 -6.57
N SER A 8 -13.95 5.94 -7.80
CA SER A 8 -13.95 5.06 -8.96
C SER A 8 -13.26 5.69 -10.16
N GLU A 9 -12.62 4.85 -10.97
CA GLU A 9 -12.09 5.18 -12.29
C GLU A 9 -12.23 3.95 -13.20
N GLY A 10 -13.01 4.08 -14.27
CA GLY A 10 -13.37 2.95 -15.12
C GLY A 10 -14.02 1.82 -14.33
N ASP A 11 -13.51 0.61 -14.49
CA ASP A 11 -14.00 -0.60 -13.81
C ASP A 11 -13.44 -0.79 -12.39
N VAL A 12 -12.58 0.11 -11.92
CA VAL A 12 -11.95 0.03 -10.59
C VAL A 12 -12.67 0.93 -9.61
N THR A 13 -13.02 0.37 -8.46
CA THR A 13 -13.59 1.13 -7.34
C THR A 13 -12.81 0.82 -6.06
N ILE A 14 -12.42 1.85 -5.31
CA ILE A 14 -12.02 1.71 -3.92
C ILE A 14 -13.13 2.25 -3.03
N ARG A 15 -13.51 1.48 -2.03
CA ARG A 15 -14.60 1.83 -1.10
C ARG A 15 -14.26 1.44 0.33
N PRO A 16 -14.85 2.10 1.35
CA PRO A 16 -14.63 1.70 2.72
C PRO A 16 -14.90 0.20 2.91
N ILE A 17 -13.98 -0.51 3.58
CA ILE A 17 -14.19 -1.92 3.92
C ILE A 17 -15.36 -2.05 4.91
N ARG A 18 -16.20 -3.06 4.74
CA ARG A 18 -17.41 -3.30 5.53
C ARG A 18 -17.41 -4.70 6.12
N ALA A 19 -18.18 -4.92 7.17
CA ALA A 19 -18.31 -6.24 7.81
C ALA A 19 -18.73 -7.35 6.83
N ARG A 20 -19.54 -7.02 5.81
CA ARG A 20 -19.96 -7.96 4.76
C ARG A 20 -18.81 -8.43 3.86
N ASP A 21 -17.70 -7.69 3.83
CA ASP A 21 -16.52 -8.02 3.02
C ASP A 21 -15.69 -9.15 3.67
N ALA A 22 -16.03 -9.57 4.89
CA ALA A 22 -15.28 -10.60 5.61
C ALA A 22 -15.19 -11.92 4.83
N ARG A 23 -16.30 -12.38 4.23
CA ARG A 23 -16.31 -13.63 3.44
C ARG A 23 -15.48 -13.53 2.14
N PRO A 24 -15.71 -12.53 1.25
CA PRO A 24 -14.86 -12.38 0.07
C PRO A 24 -13.38 -12.15 0.44
N LEU A 25 -13.07 -11.35 1.46
CA LEU A 25 -11.70 -11.13 1.93
C LEU A 25 -11.04 -12.44 2.38
N GLU A 26 -11.71 -13.24 3.21
CA GLU A 26 -11.20 -14.52 3.69
C GLU A 26 -10.95 -15.50 2.55
N ARG A 27 -11.89 -15.61 1.60
CA ARG A 27 -11.74 -16.45 0.42
C ARG A 27 -10.51 -16.04 -0.38
N GLU A 28 -10.37 -14.75 -0.71
CA GLU A 28 -9.21 -14.28 -1.50
C GLU A 28 -7.88 -14.49 -0.76
N LEU A 29 -7.83 -14.33 0.55
CA LEU A 29 -6.61 -14.60 1.33
C LEU A 29 -6.23 -16.10 1.33
N VAL A 30 -7.23 -17.00 1.37
CA VAL A 30 -7.01 -18.44 1.31
C VAL A 30 -6.58 -18.88 -0.08
N ASP A 31 -7.35 -18.49 -1.11
CA ASP A 31 -7.13 -18.90 -2.50
C ASP A 31 -5.80 -18.35 -3.06
N ASN A 32 -5.37 -17.19 -2.59
CA ASN A 32 -4.13 -16.54 -3.00
C ASN A 32 -2.98 -16.73 -1.99
N ARG A 33 -3.04 -17.70 -1.10
CA ARG A 33 -2.02 -17.89 -0.04
C ARG A 33 -0.60 -18.03 -0.59
N GLY A 34 -0.42 -18.77 -1.70
CA GLY A 34 0.87 -18.93 -2.39
C GLY A 34 1.42 -17.63 -2.93
N TRP A 35 0.54 -16.79 -3.48
CA TRP A 35 0.86 -15.48 -4.06
C TRP A 35 1.21 -14.45 -2.98
N LEU A 36 0.44 -14.38 -1.88
CA LEU A 36 0.50 -13.32 -0.88
C LEU A 36 1.51 -13.55 0.24
N ARG A 37 1.71 -14.82 0.68
CA ARG A 37 2.48 -15.16 1.88
C ARG A 37 3.85 -14.51 1.94
N GLN A 38 4.54 -14.40 0.82
CA GLN A 38 5.88 -13.83 0.75
C GLN A 38 5.92 -12.31 0.99
N TRP A 39 4.78 -11.63 0.91
CA TRP A 39 4.65 -10.17 1.06
C TRP A 39 3.92 -9.75 2.33
N GLU A 40 3.31 -10.69 3.01
CA GLU A 40 2.42 -10.45 4.15
C GLU A 40 3.21 -10.12 5.42
N ALA A 41 2.91 -8.95 6.02
CA ALA A 41 3.49 -8.59 7.31
C ALA A 41 3.05 -9.58 8.40
N THR A 42 3.99 -10.02 9.22
CA THR A 42 3.78 -11.01 10.27
C THR A 42 4.21 -10.48 11.64
N ASN A 43 3.67 -11.06 12.72
CA ASN A 43 4.08 -10.67 14.06
C ASN A 43 5.36 -11.43 14.48
N PRO A 44 6.44 -10.74 14.91
CA PRO A 44 7.67 -11.39 15.36
C PRO A 44 7.51 -12.21 16.66
N HIS A 45 6.45 -11.98 17.41
CA HIS A 45 6.16 -12.69 18.68
C HIS A 45 5.26 -13.92 18.50
N GLY A 46 5.05 -14.36 17.27
CA GLY A 46 4.26 -15.53 16.92
C GLY A 46 2.94 -15.20 16.20
N PRO A 47 2.28 -16.21 15.65
CA PRO A 47 1.03 -16.01 14.94
C PRO A 47 -0.06 -15.56 15.92
N LEU A 48 -0.62 -14.39 15.70
CA LEU A 48 -1.93 -14.02 16.27
C LEU A 48 -3.00 -14.84 15.54
N SER A 49 -4.00 -15.31 16.27
CA SER A 49 -5.17 -15.91 15.59
C SER A 49 -5.76 -14.84 14.65
N PHE A 50 -5.68 -15.09 13.35
CA PHE A 50 -6.17 -14.15 12.35
C PHE A 50 -7.66 -14.38 12.15
N ASP A 51 -8.47 -13.56 12.79
CA ASP A 51 -9.90 -13.48 12.53
C ASP A 51 -10.19 -12.27 11.63
N VAL A 52 -10.60 -12.55 10.39
CA VAL A 52 -10.89 -11.53 9.37
C VAL A 52 -11.91 -10.50 9.86
N ARG A 53 -12.95 -10.95 10.59
CA ARG A 53 -13.99 -10.04 11.11
C ARG A 53 -13.42 -9.11 12.19
N SER A 54 -12.57 -9.63 13.05
CA SER A 54 -11.90 -8.85 14.08
C SER A 54 -10.93 -7.84 13.47
N ASN A 55 -10.20 -8.25 12.43
CA ASN A 55 -9.33 -7.37 11.66
C ASN A 55 -10.13 -6.20 11.03
N ILE A 56 -11.24 -6.49 10.34
CA ILE A 56 -12.09 -5.43 9.76
C ILE A 56 -12.60 -4.48 10.86
N ARG A 57 -13.02 -4.99 12.02
CA ARG A 57 -13.45 -4.11 13.13
C ARG A 57 -12.33 -3.20 13.61
N SER A 58 -11.11 -3.72 13.73
CA SER A 58 -9.93 -2.94 14.13
C SER A 58 -9.59 -1.86 13.10
N LEU A 59 -9.62 -2.19 11.81
CA LEU A 59 -9.42 -1.23 10.72
C LEU A 59 -10.49 -0.12 10.74
N GLN A 60 -11.75 -0.49 10.96
CA GLN A 60 -12.84 0.49 11.09
C GLN A 60 -12.72 1.35 12.36
N ALA A 61 -12.19 0.81 13.44
CA ALA A 61 -11.92 1.58 14.67
C ALA A 61 -10.82 2.61 14.42
N ASN A 62 -9.72 2.22 13.76
CA ASN A 62 -8.65 3.14 13.36
C ASN A 62 -9.17 4.23 12.41
N ALA A 63 -10.05 3.87 11.48
CA ALA A 63 -10.68 4.84 10.58
C ALA A 63 -11.52 5.88 11.34
N ARG A 64 -12.33 5.43 12.31
CA ARG A 64 -13.10 6.34 13.17
C ARG A 64 -12.21 7.27 14.03
N ALA A 65 -11.03 6.78 14.40
CA ALA A 65 -10.03 7.57 15.12
C ALA A 65 -9.22 8.53 14.21
N GLY A 66 -9.44 8.50 12.88
CA GLY A 66 -8.69 9.31 11.92
C GLY A 66 -7.27 8.81 11.66
N LEU A 67 -6.95 7.58 12.06
CA LEU A 67 -5.61 7.00 11.99
C LEU A 67 -5.37 6.19 10.70
N GLY A 68 -6.41 5.98 9.88
CA GLY A 68 -6.30 5.23 8.65
C GLY A 68 -7.55 5.24 7.78
N LEU A 69 -7.38 4.83 6.52
CA LEU A 69 -8.46 4.66 5.54
C LEU A 69 -8.37 3.24 4.96
N PRO A 70 -9.14 2.28 5.49
CA PRO A 70 -9.17 0.92 4.95
C PRO A 70 -10.15 0.83 3.78
N PHE A 71 -9.63 0.56 2.60
CA PHE A 71 -10.42 0.35 1.38
C PHE A 71 -10.44 -1.11 0.95
N ALA A 72 -11.61 -1.58 0.56
CA ALA A 72 -11.74 -2.71 -0.36
C ALA A 72 -11.48 -2.19 -1.78
N MET A 73 -10.74 -2.95 -2.58
CA MET A 73 -10.58 -2.71 -4.01
C MET A 73 -11.53 -3.65 -4.75
N ASP A 74 -12.41 -3.10 -5.56
CA ASP A 74 -13.29 -3.84 -6.45
C ASP A 74 -12.86 -3.62 -7.91
N TYR A 75 -12.94 -4.68 -8.73
CA TYR A 75 -12.74 -4.63 -10.17
C TYR A 75 -13.92 -5.29 -10.88
N MET A 76 -14.57 -4.56 -11.76
CA MET A 76 -15.81 -5.01 -12.45
C MET A 76 -16.89 -5.50 -11.47
N GLY A 77 -16.95 -4.89 -10.28
CA GLY A 77 -17.90 -5.25 -9.21
C GLY A 77 -17.50 -6.44 -8.33
N GLU A 78 -16.37 -7.10 -8.60
CA GLU A 78 -15.85 -8.18 -7.77
C GLU A 78 -14.79 -7.65 -6.78
N PHE A 79 -14.76 -8.22 -5.57
CA PHE A 79 -13.73 -7.93 -4.59
C PHE A 79 -12.37 -8.45 -5.09
N ALA A 80 -11.45 -7.52 -5.38
CA ALA A 80 -10.15 -7.82 -5.99
C ALA A 80 -8.98 -7.79 -5.00
N GLY A 81 -9.13 -7.09 -3.87
CA GLY A 81 -8.04 -6.93 -2.90
C GLY A 81 -8.34 -5.84 -1.88
N GLN A 82 -7.29 -5.39 -1.20
CA GLN A 82 -7.39 -4.38 -0.15
C GLN A 82 -6.29 -3.33 -0.29
N LEU A 83 -6.63 -2.07 -0.02
CA LEU A 83 -5.71 -0.96 0.11
C LEU A 83 -5.94 -0.29 1.46
N ASN A 84 -4.88 -0.12 2.23
CA ASN A 84 -4.92 0.57 3.51
C ASN A 84 -4.04 1.81 3.47
N VAL A 85 -4.61 2.97 3.74
CA VAL A 85 -3.86 4.14 4.18
C VAL A 85 -3.72 4.02 5.69
N SER A 86 -2.52 4.10 6.21
CA SER A 86 -2.20 3.93 7.63
C SER A 86 -1.22 5.00 8.11
N SER A 87 -1.01 5.06 9.41
CA SER A 87 -0.08 6.02 10.02
C SER A 87 -0.36 7.47 9.62
N ILE A 88 -1.65 7.82 9.49
CA ILE A 88 -2.04 9.19 9.19
C ILE A 88 -1.58 10.09 10.33
N SER A 89 -0.73 11.05 10.00
CA SER A 89 -0.21 12.06 10.90
C SER A 89 -0.51 13.43 10.33
N TYR A 90 -1.20 14.25 11.11
CA TYR A 90 -1.52 15.63 10.77
C TYR A 90 -0.45 16.60 11.31
N GLY A 91 -0.69 17.89 11.15
CA GLY A 91 0.22 18.94 11.62
C GLY A 91 1.49 19.03 10.78
N SER A 92 2.64 19.17 11.42
CA SER A 92 3.94 19.40 10.75
C SER A 92 4.42 18.26 9.86
N LEU A 93 3.94 17.04 10.05
CA LEU A 93 4.27 15.92 9.18
C LEU A 93 3.34 15.81 7.97
N GLY A 94 2.04 15.97 8.18
CA GLY A 94 1.04 15.91 7.11
C GLY A 94 1.16 14.69 6.22
N CYS A 95 1.42 13.48 6.77
CA CYS A 95 1.79 12.32 5.98
C CYS A 95 0.97 11.07 6.28
N ALA A 96 1.00 10.10 5.37
CA ALA A 96 0.48 8.74 5.57
C ALA A 96 1.24 7.72 4.72
N THR A 97 1.05 6.43 5.03
CA THR A 97 1.64 5.31 4.31
C THR A 97 0.56 4.47 3.65
N ILE A 98 0.77 4.04 2.40
CA ILE A 98 -0.11 3.14 1.67
C ILE A 98 0.49 1.73 1.64
N GLY A 99 -0.33 0.74 2.03
CA GLY A 99 -0.08 -0.67 1.81
C GLY A 99 -1.24 -1.32 1.07
N TYR A 100 -0.96 -2.30 0.22
CA TYR A 100 -2.00 -2.96 -0.59
C TYR A 100 -1.63 -4.39 -0.93
N TRP A 101 -2.64 -5.17 -1.29
CA TRP A 101 -2.51 -6.46 -1.94
C TRP A 101 -3.67 -6.68 -2.92
N ILE A 102 -3.45 -7.51 -3.92
CA ILE A 102 -4.44 -7.87 -4.93
C ILE A 102 -4.42 -9.38 -5.16
N ALA A 103 -5.58 -9.98 -5.44
CA ALA A 103 -5.67 -11.36 -5.85
C ALA A 103 -4.99 -11.56 -7.21
N GLU A 104 -4.28 -12.69 -7.37
CA GLU A 104 -3.42 -12.97 -8.52
C GLU A 104 -4.15 -12.82 -9.86
N ARG A 105 -5.41 -13.29 -9.94
CA ARG A 105 -6.22 -13.22 -11.16
C ARG A 105 -6.53 -11.80 -11.64
N PHE A 106 -6.42 -10.82 -10.78
CA PHE A 106 -6.63 -9.40 -11.12
C PHE A 106 -5.32 -8.62 -11.30
N ALA A 107 -4.16 -9.29 -11.12
CA ALA A 107 -2.88 -8.67 -11.37
C ALA A 107 -2.72 -8.33 -12.87
N GLY A 108 -2.03 -7.22 -13.17
CA GLY A 108 -1.81 -6.79 -14.57
C GLY A 108 -2.92 -5.95 -15.20
N HIS A 109 -4.10 -5.85 -14.59
CA HIS A 109 -5.25 -5.06 -15.08
C HIS A 109 -5.26 -3.59 -14.63
N ASN A 110 -4.15 -3.05 -14.15
CA ASN A 110 -4.02 -1.70 -13.59
C ASN A 110 -4.93 -1.39 -12.37
N VAL A 111 -5.55 -2.40 -11.75
CA VAL A 111 -6.40 -2.21 -10.57
C VAL A 111 -5.61 -1.53 -9.44
N THR A 112 -4.42 -2.03 -9.12
CA THR A 112 -3.58 -1.47 -8.05
C THR A 112 -3.10 -0.05 -8.35
N PRO A 113 -2.51 0.28 -9.52
CA PRO A 113 -2.14 1.66 -9.83
C PRO A 113 -3.30 2.64 -9.74
N ILE A 114 -4.47 2.30 -10.29
CA ILE A 114 -5.68 3.15 -10.20
C ILE A 114 -6.08 3.34 -8.74
N SER A 115 -6.14 2.26 -7.95
CA SER A 115 -6.51 2.31 -6.53
C SER A 115 -5.55 3.18 -5.71
N VAL A 116 -4.25 3.05 -5.93
CA VAL A 116 -3.22 3.86 -5.26
C VAL A 116 -3.35 5.33 -5.65
N ALA A 117 -3.56 5.63 -6.93
CA ALA A 117 -3.73 7.00 -7.40
C ALA A 117 -4.98 7.65 -6.77
N LEU A 118 -6.13 6.97 -6.80
CA LEU A 118 -7.38 7.45 -6.19
C LEU A 118 -7.21 7.72 -4.66
N ALA A 119 -6.57 6.78 -3.96
CA ALA A 119 -6.34 6.93 -2.51
C ALA A 119 -5.38 8.09 -2.21
N THR A 120 -4.32 8.25 -3.01
CA THR A 120 -3.35 9.34 -2.86
C THR A 120 -4.01 10.70 -3.11
N ASP A 121 -4.77 10.84 -4.20
CA ASP A 121 -5.49 12.06 -4.53
C ASP A 121 -6.50 12.44 -3.42
N HIS A 122 -7.21 11.44 -2.88
CA HIS A 122 -8.11 11.69 -1.75
C HIS A 122 -7.36 12.15 -0.49
N CYS A 123 -6.19 11.57 -0.19
CA CYS A 123 -5.36 11.99 0.93
C CYS A 123 -4.85 13.43 0.77
N PHE A 124 -4.43 13.82 -0.43
CA PHE A 124 -3.95 15.17 -0.72
C PHE A 124 -5.10 16.20 -0.70
N PHE A 125 -6.11 16.00 -1.53
CA PHE A 125 -7.14 17.02 -1.76
C PHE A 125 -8.35 16.90 -0.82
N GLY A 126 -8.63 15.71 -0.29
CA GLY A 126 -9.74 15.48 0.63
C GLY A 126 -9.37 15.63 2.10
N LEU A 127 -8.17 15.16 2.50
CA LEU A 127 -7.71 15.22 3.88
C LEU A 127 -6.68 16.34 4.13
N GLY A 128 -6.14 16.95 3.07
CA GLY A 128 -5.11 18.00 3.19
C GLY A 128 -3.75 17.46 3.66
N LEU A 129 -3.45 16.18 3.40
CA LEU A 129 -2.12 15.66 3.68
C LEU A 129 -1.12 16.21 2.65
N HIS A 130 0.11 16.38 3.09
CA HIS A 130 1.19 16.88 2.25
C HIS A 130 1.97 15.76 1.56
N ARG A 131 2.07 14.56 2.19
CA ARG A 131 2.98 13.51 1.77
C ARG A 131 2.36 12.11 1.87
N MET A 132 2.58 11.29 0.84
CA MET A 132 2.20 9.88 0.81
C MET A 132 3.43 9.01 0.59
N GLU A 133 3.57 7.94 1.38
CA GLU A 133 4.70 7.00 1.31
C GLU A 133 4.23 5.58 0.94
N ILE A 134 5.08 4.87 0.20
CA ILE A 134 4.95 3.43 -0.07
C ILE A 134 6.31 2.77 0.16
N CYS A 135 6.34 1.73 0.99
CA CYS A 135 7.55 0.96 1.25
C CYS A 135 7.40 -0.45 0.68
N ILE A 136 8.33 -0.87 -0.17
CA ILE A 136 8.23 -2.07 -0.99
C ILE A 136 9.48 -2.93 -0.78
N ARG A 137 9.28 -4.24 -0.60
CA ARG A 137 10.40 -5.18 -0.58
C ARG A 137 11.17 -5.16 -1.90
N PRO A 138 12.52 -5.24 -1.87
CA PRO A 138 13.35 -5.22 -3.08
C PRO A 138 12.96 -6.24 -4.13
N GLU A 139 12.43 -7.39 -3.72
CA GLU A 139 12.07 -8.49 -4.61
C GLU A 139 10.63 -8.38 -5.19
N ASN A 140 9.84 -7.41 -4.74
CA ASN A 140 8.44 -7.25 -5.17
C ASN A 140 8.34 -6.40 -6.45
N GLU A 141 8.85 -6.94 -7.55
CA GLU A 141 8.83 -6.27 -8.85
C GLU A 141 7.45 -5.79 -9.31
N PRO A 142 6.35 -6.54 -9.11
CA PRO A 142 5.01 -6.02 -9.43
C PRO A 142 4.68 -4.73 -8.70
N SER A 143 5.03 -4.63 -7.41
CA SER A 143 4.77 -3.44 -6.61
C SER A 143 5.71 -2.28 -6.97
N LEU A 144 6.97 -2.56 -7.33
CA LEU A 144 7.91 -1.56 -7.84
C LEU A 144 7.39 -0.93 -9.15
N ARG A 145 6.78 -1.72 -10.03
CA ARG A 145 6.14 -1.18 -11.25
C ARG A 145 4.95 -0.27 -10.96
N VAL A 146 4.24 -0.44 -9.84
CA VAL A 146 3.14 0.46 -9.45
C VAL A 146 3.68 1.85 -9.13
N VAL A 147 4.70 1.95 -8.28
CA VAL A 147 5.28 3.24 -7.90
C VAL A 147 5.96 3.93 -9.08
N GLN A 148 6.60 3.17 -9.97
CA GLN A 148 7.19 3.68 -11.22
C GLN A 148 6.12 4.30 -12.13
N LYS A 149 5.05 3.55 -12.44
CA LYS A 149 3.93 4.05 -13.27
C LYS A 149 3.30 5.33 -12.72
N LEU A 150 3.25 5.48 -11.41
CA LEU A 150 2.64 6.64 -10.76
C LEU A 150 3.65 7.77 -10.49
N GLY A 151 4.93 7.55 -10.77
CA GLY A 151 6.00 8.53 -10.58
C GLY A 151 6.24 8.87 -9.10
N PHE A 152 6.14 7.86 -8.21
CA PHE A 152 6.61 8.02 -6.84
C PHE A 152 8.13 8.08 -6.84
N ARG A 153 8.70 9.09 -6.20
CA ARG A 153 10.15 9.31 -6.12
C ARG A 153 10.78 8.34 -5.12
N TYR A 154 11.88 7.70 -5.53
CA TYR A 154 12.70 6.89 -4.62
C TYR A 154 13.40 7.78 -3.58
N GLU A 155 13.37 7.37 -2.30
CA GLU A 155 13.97 8.15 -1.21
C GLU A 155 14.95 7.36 -0.34
N GLY A 156 15.09 6.07 -0.55
CA GLY A 156 16.12 5.32 0.16
C GLY A 156 15.73 3.90 0.55
N LEU A 157 16.72 3.20 1.12
CA LEU A 157 16.63 1.84 1.61
C LEU A 157 16.46 1.83 3.14
N ARG A 158 15.33 1.29 3.63
CA ARG A 158 15.13 0.97 5.06
C ARG A 158 15.53 -0.49 5.31
N ARG A 159 16.59 -0.68 6.07
CA ARG A 159 17.09 -2.02 6.39
C ARG A 159 16.25 -2.64 7.51
N ARG A 160 15.88 -3.94 7.33
CA ARG A 160 15.14 -4.74 8.33
C ARG A 160 13.92 -4.01 8.91
N TYR A 161 13.11 -3.45 8.03
CA TYR A 161 12.09 -2.47 8.40
C TYR A 161 10.78 -3.12 8.84
N ILE A 162 10.28 -4.11 8.09
CA ILE A 162 9.02 -4.79 8.38
C ILE A 162 9.28 -6.30 8.52
N HIS A 163 8.64 -6.91 9.54
CA HIS A 163 8.69 -8.35 9.73
C HIS A 163 7.74 -9.03 8.76
N ILE A 164 8.28 -9.86 7.86
CA ILE A 164 7.54 -10.56 6.80
C ILE A 164 7.98 -12.01 6.75
N ASN A 165 7.04 -12.93 6.80
CA ASN A 165 7.26 -14.36 6.67
C ASN A 165 8.42 -14.87 7.56
N GLY A 166 8.41 -14.47 8.84
CA GLY A 166 9.34 -14.96 9.86
C GLY A 166 10.66 -14.21 9.98
N ASP A 167 10.89 -13.12 9.22
CA ASP A 167 12.12 -12.32 9.32
C ASP A 167 11.87 -10.84 9.06
N TRP A 168 12.76 -9.98 9.58
CA TRP A 168 12.78 -8.56 9.29
C TRP A 168 13.36 -8.31 7.90
N ARG A 169 12.58 -7.69 7.01
CA ARG A 169 12.92 -7.48 5.60
C ARG A 169 13.23 -6.04 5.27
N ASP A 170 14.15 -5.86 4.34
CA ASP A 170 14.49 -4.55 3.79
C ASP A 170 13.36 -4.03 2.90
N HIS A 171 13.22 -2.71 2.84
CA HIS A 171 12.24 -2.05 1.97
C HIS A 171 12.86 -0.84 1.29
N PHE A 172 12.61 -0.70 0.01
CA PHE A 172 12.77 0.54 -0.72
C PHE A 172 11.59 1.46 -0.40
N CYS A 173 11.88 2.72 -0.11
CA CYS A 173 10.87 3.71 0.23
C CYS A 173 10.70 4.72 -0.88
N PHE A 174 9.44 4.99 -1.21
CA PHE A 174 9.03 5.91 -2.25
C PHE A 174 8.02 6.89 -1.68
N ALA A 175 8.01 8.13 -2.20
CA ALA A 175 7.07 9.13 -1.76
C ALA A 175 6.63 10.06 -2.89
N LEU A 176 5.48 10.70 -2.65
CA LEU A 176 5.00 11.87 -3.39
C LEU A 176 4.59 12.95 -2.41
N THR A 177 4.75 14.20 -2.80
CA THR A 177 4.18 15.36 -2.11
C THR A 177 3.13 16.04 -2.97
N VAL A 178 2.17 16.70 -2.34
CA VAL A 178 1.07 17.39 -3.04
C VAL A 178 1.60 18.50 -3.97
N ASP A 179 2.73 19.11 -3.61
CA ASP A 179 3.35 20.19 -4.40
C ASP A 179 3.83 19.73 -5.79
N GLU A 180 4.13 18.43 -5.91
CA GLU A 180 4.56 17.81 -7.19
C GLU A 180 3.37 17.49 -8.12
N LEU A 181 2.12 17.67 -7.63
CA LEU A 181 0.91 17.08 -8.22
C LEU A 181 -0.28 18.06 -8.27
N PRO A 182 -0.17 19.21 -8.93
CA PRO A 182 -1.24 20.21 -8.91
C PRO A 182 -2.58 19.72 -9.48
N GLN A 183 -2.55 18.65 -10.29
CA GLN A 183 -3.73 18.04 -10.92
C GLN A 183 -4.04 16.63 -10.41
N GLY A 184 -3.27 16.11 -9.44
CA GLY A 184 -3.40 14.78 -8.88
C GLY A 184 -2.61 13.68 -9.61
N VAL A 185 -2.43 12.57 -8.92
CA VAL A 185 -1.67 11.40 -9.39
C VAL A 185 -2.37 10.72 -10.55
N LEU A 186 -3.67 10.47 -10.42
CA LEU A 186 -4.46 9.76 -11.44
C LEU A 186 -4.42 10.52 -12.77
N ARG A 187 -4.66 11.82 -12.73
CA ARG A 187 -4.65 12.68 -13.93
C ARG A 187 -3.28 12.69 -14.58
N ARG A 188 -2.20 12.94 -13.80
CA ARG A 188 -0.83 12.95 -14.29
C ARG A 188 -0.47 11.65 -15.00
N TRP A 189 -0.82 10.51 -14.41
CA TRP A 189 -0.54 9.19 -15.00
C TRP A 189 -1.33 8.96 -16.29
N LYS A 190 -2.64 9.27 -16.33
CA LYS A 190 -3.48 9.12 -17.52
C LYS A 190 -3.02 9.98 -18.70
N ASP A 191 -2.49 11.17 -18.41
CA ASP A 191 -1.94 12.07 -19.42
C ASP A 191 -0.52 11.66 -19.86
N GLY A 192 0.06 10.58 -19.34
CA GLY A 192 1.41 10.10 -19.68
C GLY A 192 2.52 11.00 -19.15
N LEU A 193 2.25 11.80 -18.13
CA LEU A 193 3.17 12.80 -17.56
C LEU A 193 3.83 12.32 -16.26
N ALA A 194 3.63 11.06 -15.85
CA ALA A 194 4.29 10.52 -14.66
C ALA A 194 5.80 10.38 -14.90
N PRO A 195 6.66 10.94 -14.03
CA PRO A 195 8.13 10.85 -14.19
C PRO A 195 8.60 9.48 -13.70
N GLU A 196 8.48 8.45 -14.53
CA GLU A 196 8.81 7.06 -14.16
C GLU A 196 10.26 6.91 -13.65
N ALA A 197 11.19 7.72 -14.18
CA ALA A 197 12.59 7.72 -13.78
C ALA A 197 12.83 8.17 -12.33
N ASP A 198 11.89 8.92 -11.71
CA ASP A 198 12.01 9.33 -10.31
C ASP A 198 11.93 8.12 -9.35
N ALA A 199 11.36 7.01 -9.81
CA ALA A 199 11.31 5.75 -9.07
C ALA A 199 12.57 4.88 -9.25
N ASP A 200 13.58 5.33 -9.97
CA ASP A 200 14.79 4.56 -10.22
C ASP A 200 15.59 4.36 -8.94
N ILE A 201 15.87 3.09 -8.64
CA ILE A 201 16.62 2.71 -7.45
C ILE A 201 18.10 2.66 -7.80
N PRO A 202 18.96 3.43 -7.10
CA PRO A 202 20.39 3.41 -7.32
C PRO A 202 21.00 2.02 -7.20
N ALA A 203 21.92 1.66 -8.09
CA ALA A 203 22.61 0.37 -8.09
C ALA A 203 23.27 0.05 -6.72
N ALA A 204 23.79 1.07 -6.04
CA ALA A 204 24.37 0.93 -4.71
C ALA A 204 23.35 0.45 -3.67
N ASP A 205 22.10 0.91 -3.72
CA ASP A 205 21.07 0.51 -2.77
C ASP A 205 20.47 -0.86 -3.13
N ARG A 206 20.36 -1.21 -4.42
CA ARG A 206 20.07 -2.57 -4.86
C ARG A 206 21.14 -3.55 -4.37
N ALA A 207 22.42 -3.21 -4.51
CA ALA A 207 23.53 -4.02 -4.02
C ALA A 207 23.50 -4.19 -2.48
N LYS A 208 23.23 -3.10 -1.74
CA LYS A 208 23.07 -3.18 -0.28
C LYS A 208 21.92 -4.08 0.14
N ALA A 209 20.77 -3.99 -0.53
CA ALA A 209 19.60 -4.81 -0.23
C ALA A 209 19.85 -6.30 -0.47
N ALA A 210 20.71 -6.66 -1.44
CA ALA A 210 21.11 -8.03 -1.72
C ALA A 210 22.04 -8.64 -0.64
N ILE A 211 22.67 -7.82 0.23
CA ILE A 211 23.58 -8.28 1.27
C ILE A 211 22.83 -8.41 2.60
N PRO A 212 22.67 -9.62 3.16
CA PRO A 212 22.05 -9.79 4.47
C PRO A 212 22.81 -9.02 5.56
N LEU A 213 22.10 -8.32 6.43
CA LEU A 213 22.71 -7.78 7.64
C LEU A 213 23.10 -8.92 8.56
N ARG A 214 24.33 -8.86 9.13
CA ARG A 214 24.76 -9.82 10.14
C ARG A 214 23.82 -9.77 11.33
N THR A 215 23.22 -10.90 11.66
CA THR A 215 22.42 -11.05 12.86
C THR A 215 23.39 -11.21 14.04
N ILE A 216 23.36 -10.28 14.99
CA ILE A 216 24.08 -10.47 16.26
C ILE A 216 23.24 -11.47 17.06
N PRO A 217 23.83 -12.61 17.52
CA PRO A 217 23.10 -13.57 18.36
C PRO A 217 22.53 -12.84 19.58
N ARG A 218 21.24 -13.06 19.88
CA ARG A 218 20.67 -12.58 21.15
C ARG A 218 21.41 -13.31 22.28
N ARG A 219 22.00 -12.57 23.19
CA ARG A 219 22.53 -13.09 24.46
C ARG A 219 21.39 -13.53 25.38
#